data_cdd9cdeff4b0df329f42aa1b05373ca6
#
_entry.id   cdd9cdeff4b0df329f42aa1b05373ca6
#
_cell.length_a   1.000
_cell.length_b   1.000
_cell.length_c   1.000
_cell.angle_alpha   90.00
_cell.angle_beta   90.00
_cell.angle_gamma   90.00
#
_symmetry.space_group_name_H-M   'P 1'
#
loop_
_entity.id
_entity.type
_entity.pdbx_description
1 polymer ?
#
loop_
_entity_poly.entity_id
_entity_poly.type
_entity_poly.pdbx_seq_one_letter_code
_entity_poly.pdbx_strand_id
1 'polypeptide(L)'
;MDILLKQIDSNYPHGKAKEATQQVLANLRKEVVEGTRQTAFDQAEILSLVQKQLEEKEFSLRRVINGTGTVIHTNLGRSLLSAKTQEQLLATSFHYSNLELDLENGKRGSRYSHLVSIVKKLTGAEDVLVVNNNAAAVLLVLSSLTKETEVLVSRGELVEIGGAFRIPDVITSSGGTIAEVGTTNKTHLTDYEKALTEETGAILKVHTSNYRIVGFTETPALTDLAELAHANNLPLINDLGSGLLLDMRPFGLPYEPTVKEVLDQGCDVVTFSGDKLLGGPQAGIIVGKREYIEKMKKNQLLRALRIDKMTLSALEATLALYLDEKEALQSVPTLQMIGLSEEDCLGKAAELAAMLQPLAELSVKIEKDTSKIGGGSYPEHLLPTYAVVLSSERFTADILQEKLRFSATPIITRIKNDCNYLDLRTISLEEFPTILESLQEIFK
;
A
#
# COMPACT_ATOMS: atom_id res chain seq x y z
N MET A 1 28.75 27.25 25.56
CA MET A 1 28.35 25.83 25.64
C MET A 1 27.85 25.49 27.06
N ASP A 2 28.69 25.52 28.09
CA ASP A 2 28.30 25.08 29.44
C ASP A 2 27.19 25.91 30.09
N ILE A 3 27.09 27.21 29.75
CA ILE A 3 26.00 28.08 30.20
C ILE A 3 24.68 27.67 29.57
N LEU A 4 24.68 27.31 28.29
CA LEU A 4 23.49 26.84 27.55
C LEU A 4 23.04 25.48 28.07
N LEU A 5 23.96 24.55 28.27
CA LEU A 5 23.64 23.21 28.75
C LEU A 5 23.00 23.19 30.16
N LYS A 6 23.35 24.18 31.03
CA LYS A 6 22.73 24.33 32.33
C LYS A 6 21.27 24.82 32.31
N GLN A 7 20.84 25.37 31.21
CA GLN A 7 19.48 25.92 31.03
C GLN A 7 18.56 24.99 30.22
N ILE A 8 19.11 23.91 29.68
CA ILE A 8 18.31 22.88 28.98
C ILE A 8 17.66 21.97 30.03
N ASP A 9 16.42 21.59 29.78
CA ASP A 9 15.63 20.72 30.65
C ASP A 9 16.38 19.41 30.94
N SER A 10 16.44 19.05 32.23
CA SER A 10 17.07 17.83 32.72
C SER A 10 16.44 16.52 32.23
N ASN A 11 15.30 16.60 31.57
CA ASN A 11 14.62 15.44 30.95
C ASN A 11 15.41 14.88 29.74
N TYR A 12 16.34 15.65 29.19
CA TYR A 12 17.16 15.18 28.07
C TYR A 12 18.50 14.61 28.54
N PRO A 13 18.96 13.47 28.00
CA PRO A 13 20.30 12.95 28.27
C PRO A 13 21.37 14.00 27.95
N HIS A 14 22.33 14.23 28.84
CA HIS A 14 23.35 15.26 28.68
C HIS A 14 24.13 15.17 27.35
N GLY A 15 24.39 13.95 26.85
CA GLY A 15 25.01 13.73 25.54
C GLY A 15 24.19 14.30 24.40
N LYS A 16 22.87 14.04 24.38
CA LYS A 16 21.92 14.53 23.36
C LYS A 16 21.80 16.05 23.41
N ALA A 17 21.71 16.62 24.62
CA ALA A 17 21.65 18.07 24.79
C ALA A 17 22.94 18.76 24.28
N LYS A 18 24.10 18.16 24.53
CA LYS A 18 25.41 18.65 24.06
C LYS A 18 25.49 18.60 22.52
N GLU A 19 25.10 17.50 21.91
CA GLU A 19 25.11 17.31 20.45
C GLU A 19 24.18 18.31 19.76
N ALA A 20 22.92 18.43 20.20
CA ALA A 20 21.97 19.40 19.69
C ALA A 20 22.50 20.85 19.79
N THR A 21 23.10 21.22 20.96
CA THR A 21 23.70 22.55 21.14
C THR A 21 24.87 22.77 20.17
N GLN A 22 25.72 21.77 19.94
CA GLN A 22 26.81 21.86 18.98
C GLN A 22 26.32 22.05 17.54
N GLN A 23 25.30 21.30 17.14
CA GLN A 23 24.69 21.38 15.81
C GLN A 23 24.09 22.78 15.56
N VAL A 24 23.29 23.28 16.49
CA VAL A 24 22.69 24.63 16.40
C VAL A 24 23.76 25.69 16.28
N LEU A 25 24.78 25.67 17.15
CA LEU A 25 25.87 26.63 17.09
C LEU A 25 26.70 26.55 15.79
N ALA A 26 26.86 25.36 15.23
CA ALA A 26 27.53 25.17 13.94
C ALA A 26 26.70 25.74 12.79
N ASN A 27 25.39 25.50 12.76
CA ASN A 27 24.48 26.06 11.75
C ASN A 27 24.44 27.60 11.81
N LEU A 28 24.32 28.17 13.01
CA LEU A 28 24.32 29.62 13.20
C LEU A 28 25.65 30.27 12.77
N ARG A 29 26.80 29.61 13.03
CA ARG A 29 28.11 30.08 12.53
C ARG A 29 28.16 30.06 11.00
N LYS A 30 27.61 29.04 10.39
CA LYS A 30 27.54 28.92 8.92
C LYS A 30 26.72 30.04 8.32
N GLU A 31 25.54 30.37 8.87
CA GLU A 31 24.68 31.48 8.44
C GLU A 31 25.40 32.84 8.49
N VAL A 32 26.19 33.06 9.55
CA VAL A 32 26.99 34.30 9.70
C VAL A 32 28.11 34.34 8.65
N VAL A 33 28.83 33.24 8.43
CA VAL A 33 29.94 33.16 7.46
C VAL A 33 29.43 33.31 6.02
N GLU A 34 28.27 32.77 5.70
CA GLU A 34 27.64 32.87 4.38
C GLU A 34 26.93 34.20 4.16
N GLY A 35 26.86 35.08 5.17
CA GLY A 35 26.24 36.41 5.08
C GLY A 35 24.71 36.37 4.94
N THR A 36 24.10 35.22 5.19
CA THR A 36 22.63 35.07 5.13
C THR A 36 21.97 35.65 6.38
N ARG A 37 22.75 36.01 7.41
CA ARG A 37 22.28 36.63 8.63
C ARG A 37 23.16 37.84 9.04
N GLN A 38 22.50 38.95 9.37
CA GLN A 38 23.15 40.22 9.73
C GLN A 38 23.04 40.59 11.21
N THR A 39 22.24 39.86 12.02
CA THR A 39 21.98 40.19 13.42
C THR A 39 22.68 39.21 14.39
N ALA A 40 23.15 39.75 15.54
CA ALA A 40 23.68 38.95 16.60
C ALA A 40 22.58 38.06 17.24
N PHE A 41 22.98 36.87 17.69
CA PHE A 41 22.08 35.95 18.40
C PHE A 41 21.95 36.38 19.86
N ASP A 42 20.75 36.33 20.42
CA ASP A 42 20.58 36.33 21.84
C ASP A 42 20.58 34.89 22.41
N GLN A 43 20.74 34.78 23.70
CA GLN A 43 20.80 33.48 24.36
C GLN A 43 19.45 32.76 24.35
N ALA A 44 18.35 33.49 24.37
CA ALA A 44 17.00 32.91 24.38
C ALA A 44 16.67 32.29 23.00
N GLU A 45 17.10 32.93 21.93
CA GLU A 45 16.97 32.40 20.56
C GLU A 45 17.75 31.11 20.38
N ILE A 46 19.01 31.07 20.84
CA ILE A 46 19.84 29.86 20.78
C ILE A 46 19.20 28.73 21.58
N LEU A 47 18.68 28.99 22.80
CA LEU A 47 18.00 27.99 23.60
C LEU A 47 16.72 27.48 22.91
N SER A 48 15.94 28.36 22.30
CA SER A 48 14.75 27.97 21.53
C SER A 48 15.09 27.05 20.36
N LEU A 49 16.17 27.34 19.62
CA LEU A 49 16.66 26.50 18.54
C LEU A 49 17.17 25.13 19.05
N VAL A 50 17.88 25.13 20.18
CA VAL A 50 18.34 23.88 20.82
C VAL A 50 17.16 23.07 21.32
N GLN A 51 16.18 23.70 21.94
CA GLN A 51 14.94 23.03 22.37
C GLN A 51 14.23 22.40 21.19
N LYS A 52 14.05 23.13 20.10
CA LYS A 52 13.47 22.63 18.85
C LYS A 52 14.25 21.44 18.29
N GLN A 53 15.59 21.50 18.31
CA GLN A 53 16.45 20.39 17.88
C GLN A 53 16.34 19.15 18.78
N LEU A 54 16.15 19.37 20.09
CA LEU A 54 15.94 18.28 21.07
C LEU A 54 14.57 17.64 20.97
N GLU A 55 13.58 18.41 20.55
CA GLU A 55 12.21 17.97 20.26
C GLU A 55 12.10 17.31 18.87
N GLU A 56 13.14 17.38 18.03
CA GLU A 56 13.18 16.61 16.78
C GLU A 56 12.95 15.12 17.08
N LYS A 57 11.95 14.57 16.42
CA LYS A 57 11.51 13.21 16.67
C LYS A 57 12.65 12.24 16.36
N GLU A 58 12.89 11.31 17.26
CA GLU A 58 13.91 10.28 17.14
C GLU A 58 13.77 9.44 15.86
N PHE A 59 12.53 9.33 15.35
CA PHE A 59 12.21 8.54 14.18
C PHE A 59 11.68 9.41 13.04
N SER A 60 12.26 9.26 11.85
CA SER A 60 11.82 9.95 10.63
C SER A 60 10.53 9.38 10.06
N LEU A 61 10.29 8.06 10.18
CA LEU A 61 9.03 7.41 9.82
C LEU A 61 7.99 7.70 10.89
N ARG A 62 6.90 8.40 10.52
CA ARG A 62 5.89 8.89 11.45
C ARG A 62 4.48 8.59 10.97
N ARG A 63 3.55 8.48 11.91
CA ARG A 63 2.12 8.51 11.61
C ARG A 63 1.75 9.86 10.99
N VAL A 64 0.85 9.81 10.01
CA VAL A 64 0.23 10.99 9.39
C VAL A 64 -1.28 10.79 9.33
N ILE A 65 -2.04 11.89 9.27
CA ILE A 65 -3.49 11.87 9.03
C ILE A 65 -3.71 12.04 7.52
N ASN A 66 -4.41 11.10 6.92
CA ASN A 66 -4.71 11.11 5.49
C ASN A 66 -6.03 11.83 5.20
N GLY A 67 -5.97 13.13 4.97
CA GLY A 67 -7.11 13.94 4.51
C GLY A 67 -7.31 13.98 3.00
N THR A 68 -6.58 13.16 2.22
CA THR A 68 -6.63 13.23 0.75
C THR A 68 -7.84 12.53 0.14
N GLY A 69 -8.49 11.62 0.86
CA GLY A 69 -9.56 10.76 0.32
C GLY A 69 -9.07 9.65 -0.61
N THR A 70 -7.77 9.40 -0.70
CA THR A 70 -7.22 8.25 -1.43
C THR A 70 -7.01 7.11 -0.44
N VAL A 71 -7.82 6.05 -0.54
CA VAL A 71 -7.84 4.93 0.43
C VAL A 71 -6.51 4.19 0.44
N ILE A 72 -6.04 3.73 -0.72
CA ILE A 72 -4.74 3.02 -0.87
C ILE A 72 -3.71 4.02 -1.40
N HIS A 73 -3.33 4.99 -0.55
CA HIS A 73 -2.43 6.06 -0.95
C HIS A 73 -0.98 5.57 -0.99
N THR A 74 -0.36 5.53 -2.18
CA THR A 74 0.97 4.97 -2.42
C THR A 74 2.08 5.59 -1.56
N ASN A 75 2.02 6.91 -1.32
CA ASN A 75 3.02 7.64 -0.55
C ASN A 75 2.74 7.65 0.95
N LEU A 76 1.58 7.17 1.40
CA LEU A 76 1.16 7.18 2.82
C LEU A 76 1.07 5.76 3.41
N GLY A 77 1.75 4.80 2.80
CA GLY A 77 1.87 3.43 3.33
C GLY A 77 0.84 2.44 2.82
N ARG A 78 -0.05 2.84 1.90
CA ARG A 78 -1.12 2.01 1.31
C ARG A 78 -2.13 1.52 2.34
N SER A 79 -2.41 0.19 2.43
CA SER A 79 -3.41 -0.37 3.33
C SER A 79 -3.03 -0.23 4.80
N LEU A 80 -4.00 0.10 5.62
CA LEU A 80 -3.88 0.07 7.08
C LEU A 80 -4.18 -1.33 7.61
N LEU A 81 -3.55 -1.71 8.70
CA LEU A 81 -3.77 -2.99 9.36
C LEU A 81 -4.89 -2.89 10.42
N SER A 82 -5.63 -3.98 10.60
CA SER A 82 -6.70 -4.07 11.59
C SER A 82 -6.17 -4.15 13.03
N ALA A 83 -7.01 -3.87 14.03
CA ALA A 83 -6.69 -4.04 15.45
C ALA A 83 -6.28 -5.48 15.77
N LYS A 84 -6.96 -6.49 15.19
CA LYS A 84 -6.62 -7.91 15.34
C LYS A 84 -5.21 -8.22 14.79
N THR A 85 -4.85 -7.60 13.70
CA THR A 85 -3.49 -7.70 13.13
C THR A 85 -2.44 -7.07 14.02
N GLN A 86 -2.75 -5.92 14.65
CA GLN A 86 -1.86 -5.27 15.61
C GLN A 86 -1.62 -6.17 16.82
N GLU A 87 -2.65 -6.77 17.39
CA GLU A 87 -2.55 -7.70 18.51
C GLU A 87 -1.62 -8.88 18.18
N GLN A 88 -1.84 -9.53 17.03
CA GLN A 88 -1.03 -10.65 16.57
C GLN A 88 0.44 -10.26 16.31
N LEU A 89 0.67 -9.07 15.74
CA LEU A 89 2.02 -8.53 15.55
C LEU A 89 2.76 -8.35 16.88
N LEU A 90 2.12 -7.77 17.89
CA LEU A 90 2.70 -7.62 19.22
C LEU A 90 3.03 -8.97 19.84
N ALA A 91 2.11 -9.94 19.78
CA ALA A 91 2.31 -11.27 20.32
C ALA A 91 3.51 -12.00 19.69
N THR A 92 3.68 -11.91 18.37
CA THR A 92 4.71 -12.68 17.64
C THR A 92 6.04 -11.93 17.51
N SER A 93 6.02 -10.58 17.42
CA SER A 93 7.25 -9.80 17.19
C SER A 93 8.08 -9.62 18.45
N PHE A 94 7.44 -9.46 19.61
CA PHE A 94 8.11 -9.24 20.90
C PHE A 94 8.41 -10.52 21.68
N HIS A 95 8.01 -11.69 21.15
CA HIS A 95 8.25 -12.99 21.76
C HIS A 95 8.87 -13.98 20.76
N TYR A 96 9.39 -15.09 21.28
CA TYR A 96 9.72 -16.23 20.42
C TYR A 96 8.44 -16.78 19.79
N SER A 97 8.53 -17.29 18.57
CA SER A 97 7.41 -17.84 17.82
C SER A 97 7.82 -19.15 17.13
N ASN A 98 6.83 -19.94 16.77
CA ASN A 98 7.00 -21.17 16.02
C ASN A 98 7.18 -20.97 14.51
N LEU A 99 7.75 -19.83 14.08
CA LEU A 99 7.89 -19.44 12.67
C LEU A 99 8.38 -20.56 11.75
N GLU A 100 9.38 -21.32 12.18
CA GLU A 100 9.93 -22.49 11.48
C GLU A 100 10.02 -23.70 12.40
N LEU A 101 9.07 -23.84 13.35
CA LEU A 101 8.97 -24.97 14.26
C LEU A 101 7.56 -25.56 14.16
N ASP A 102 7.49 -26.84 13.79
CA ASP A 102 6.25 -27.61 13.85
C ASP A 102 6.03 -28.05 15.30
N LEU A 103 4.96 -27.54 15.93
CA LEU A 103 4.66 -27.80 17.33
C LEU A 103 4.13 -29.24 17.59
N GLU A 104 3.59 -29.91 16.57
CA GLU A 104 3.05 -31.26 16.71
C GLU A 104 4.16 -32.30 16.81
N ASN A 105 5.22 -32.14 16.04
CA ASN A 105 6.31 -33.12 15.98
C ASN A 105 7.65 -32.59 16.52
N GLY A 106 7.75 -31.34 16.91
CA GLY A 106 8.95 -30.67 17.45
C GLY A 106 10.09 -30.52 16.44
N LYS A 107 9.83 -30.68 15.14
CA LYS A 107 10.85 -30.58 14.09
C LYS A 107 10.80 -29.24 13.39
N ARG A 108 11.85 -28.98 12.60
CA ARG A 108 11.89 -27.80 11.75
C ARG A 108 10.78 -27.87 10.70
N GLY A 109 9.92 -26.85 10.70
CA GLY A 109 8.85 -26.64 9.73
C GLY A 109 9.20 -25.58 8.69
N SER A 110 8.25 -25.31 7.80
CA SER A 110 8.29 -24.24 6.82
C SER A 110 7.48 -23.04 7.33
N ARG A 111 8.02 -21.81 7.22
CA ARG A 111 7.26 -20.59 7.57
C ARG A 111 5.98 -20.43 6.75
N TYR A 112 5.94 -20.96 5.54
CA TYR A 112 4.77 -20.88 4.67
C TYR A 112 3.61 -21.75 5.11
N SER A 113 3.86 -22.78 5.95
CA SER A 113 2.81 -23.68 6.45
C SER A 113 1.71 -22.97 7.22
N HIS A 114 2.02 -21.83 7.88
CA HIS A 114 1.06 -21.02 8.61
C HIS A 114 -0.07 -20.47 7.73
N LEU A 115 0.22 -20.23 6.43
CA LEU A 115 -0.76 -19.65 5.50
C LEU A 115 -1.48 -20.70 4.64
N VAL A 116 -0.94 -21.91 4.47
CA VAL A 116 -1.47 -22.89 3.51
C VAL A 116 -2.94 -23.20 3.76
N SER A 117 -3.31 -23.50 4.99
CA SER A 117 -4.69 -23.89 5.32
C SER A 117 -5.70 -22.77 5.05
N ILE A 118 -5.36 -21.54 5.45
CA ILE A 118 -6.25 -20.39 5.32
C ILE A 118 -6.41 -19.95 3.87
N VAL A 119 -5.31 -19.89 3.13
CA VAL A 119 -5.33 -19.48 1.71
C VAL A 119 -6.10 -20.51 0.87
N LYS A 120 -5.91 -21.80 1.13
CA LYS A 120 -6.71 -22.87 0.47
C LYS A 120 -8.20 -22.70 0.70
N LYS A 121 -8.62 -22.38 1.93
CA LYS A 121 -10.04 -22.15 2.26
C LYS A 121 -10.61 -20.96 1.51
N LEU A 122 -9.84 -19.86 1.40
CA LEU A 122 -10.28 -18.62 0.79
C LEU A 122 -10.27 -18.65 -0.74
N THR A 123 -9.32 -19.34 -1.34
CA THR A 123 -9.09 -19.29 -2.79
C THR A 123 -9.34 -20.58 -3.54
N GLY A 124 -9.37 -21.72 -2.84
CA GLY A 124 -9.44 -23.05 -3.48
C GLY A 124 -8.09 -23.55 -4.03
N ALA A 125 -7.00 -22.78 -3.92
CA ALA A 125 -5.68 -23.15 -4.42
C ALA A 125 -5.15 -24.43 -3.77
N GLU A 126 -4.34 -25.20 -4.51
CA GLU A 126 -3.71 -26.41 -3.98
C GLU A 126 -2.55 -26.11 -3.02
N ASP A 127 -1.82 -25.02 -3.26
CA ASP A 127 -0.68 -24.58 -2.44
C ASP A 127 -0.47 -23.07 -2.52
N VAL A 128 0.38 -22.53 -1.63
CA VAL A 128 0.68 -21.09 -1.52
C VAL A 128 2.15 -20.86 -1.20
N LEU A 129 2.68 -19.76 -1.75
CA LEU A 129 3.98 -19.23 -1.41
C LEU A 129 3.84 -17.70 -1.24
N VAL A 130 4.58 -17.13 -0.29
CA VAL A 130 4.52 -15.69 -0.03
C VAL A 130 5.94 -15.11 -0.02
N VAL A 131 6.09 -13.96 -0.67
CA VAL A 131 7.34 -13.21 -0.81
C VAL A 131 7.12 -11.73 -0.47
N ASN A 132 8.17 -10.92 -0.51
CA ASN A 132 8.20 -9.54 -0.01
C ASN A 132 7.18 -8.59 -0.66
N ASN A 133 6.87 -8.76 -1.95
CA ASN A 133 5.91 -7.97 -2.71
C ASN A 133 5.53 -8.68 -4.02
N ASN A 134 4.52 -8.15 -4.73
CA ASN A 134 4.04 -8.80 -5.95
C ASN A 134 5.06 -8.78 -7.11
N ALA A 135 5.90 -7.77 -7.21
CA ALA A 135 6.99 -7.75 -8.21
C ALA A 135 7.96 -8.93 -7.99
N ALA A 136 8.30 -9.21 -6.73
CA ALA A 136 9.10 -10.38 -6.35
C ALA A 136 8.36 -11.70 -6.64
N ALA A 137 7.03 -11.73 -6.48
CA ALA A 137 6.22 -12.89 -6.82
C ALA A 137 6.28 -13.20 -8.32
N VAL A 138 6.02 -12.21 -9.16
CA VAL A 138 6.09 -12.36 -10.64
C VAL A 138 7.49 -12.79 -11.08
N LEU A 139 8.54 -12.14 -10.57
CA LEU A 139 9.93 -12.51 -10.88
C LEU A 139 10.24 -13.95 -10.46
N LEU A 140 9.82 -14.39 -9.27
CA LEU A 140 10.04 -15.75 -8.80
C LEU A 140 9.28 -16.78 -9.63
N VAL A 141 8.02 -16.52 -9.96
CA VAL A 141 7.20 -17.38 -10.83
C VAL A 141 7.89 -17.57 -12.17
N LEU A 142 8.19 -16.48 -12.87
CA LEU A 142 8.81 -16.53 -14.18
C LEU A 142 10.20 -17.18 -14.14
N SER A 143 11.07 -16.81 -13.20
CA SER A 143 12.41 -17.43 -13.09
C SER A 143 12.38 -18.92 -12.74
N SER A 144 11.27 -19.42 -12.21
CA SER A 144 11.10 -20.84 -11.85
C SER A 144 10.47 -21.66 -12.96
N LEU A 145 9.66 -21.04 -13.81
CA LEU A 145 8.82 -21.76 -14.78
C LEU A 145 9.20 -21.48 -16.24
N THR A 146 9.85 -20.35 -16.54
CA THR A 146 10.06 -19.87 -17.92
C THR A 146 11.50 -19.56 -18.27
N LYS A 147 12.45 -20.04 -17.46
CA LYS A 147 13.87 -19.82 -17.73
C LYS A 147 14.28 -20.48 -19.06
N GLU A 148 14.92 -19.69 -19.94
CA GLU A 148 15.38 -20.11 -21.28
C GLU A 148 14.24 -20.53 -22.23
N THR A 149 13.00 -20.08 -21.95
CA THR A 149 11.83 -20.32 -22.80
C THR A 149 11.11 -19.03 -23.14
N GLU A 150 10.17 -19.09 -24.08
CA GLU A 150 9.32 -17.96 -24.46
C GLU A 150 8.12 -17.82 -23.53
N VAL A 151 7.75 -16.57 -23.21
CA VAL A 151 6.55 -16.20 -22.46
C VAL A 151 5.61 -15.48 -23.39
N LEU A 152 4.48 -16.08 -23.73
CA LEU A 152 3.44 -15.44 -24.53
C LEU A 152 2.67 -14.43 -23.67
N VAL A 153 2.62 -13.17 -24.10
CA VAL A 153 1.90 -12.10 -23.40
C VAL A 153 1.27 -11.14 -24.42
N SER A 154 0.05 -10.68 -24.12
CA SER A 154 -0.63 -9.69 -24.97
C SER A 154 0.10 -8.36 -25.00
N ARG A 155 0.25 -7.73 -26.17
CA ARG A 155 0.79 -6.36 -26.30
C ARG A 155 0.00 -5.34 -25.47
N GLY A 156 -1.32 -5.53 -25.36
CA GLY A 156 -2.17 -4.69 -24.51
C GLY A 156 -1.92 -4.84 -23.01
N GLU A 157 -1.10 -5.81 -22.57
CA GLU A 157 -0.80 -6.12 -21.18
C GLU A 157 0.67 -5.83 -20.79
N LEU A 158 1.45 -5.26 -21.72
CA LEU A 158 2.84 -4.85 -21.47
C LEU A 158 2.85 -3.53 -20.70
N VAL A 159 2.54 -3.63 -19.43
CA VAL A 159 2.33 -2.48 -18.54
C VAL A 159 3.61 -2.07 -17.81
N GLU A 160 3.72 -0.76 -17.55
CA GLU A 160 4.62 -0.20 -16.53
C GLU A 160 3.81 0.17 -15.30
N ILE A 161 4.17 -0.40 -14.16
CA ILE A 161 3.57 -0.11 -12.86
C ILE A 161 4.59 0.65 -12.01
N GLY A 162 4.16 1.62 -11.21
CA GLY A 162 4.95 2.57 -10.45
C GLY A 162 6.37 2.16 -10.08
N GLY A 163 7.33 3.09 -10.23
CA GLY A 163 8.75 2.84 -9.94
C GLY A 163 9.51 2.05 -11.02
N ALA A 164 9.06 2.13 -12.28
CA ALA A 164 9.69 1.49 -13.44
C ALA A 164 9.63 -0.07 -13.44
N PHE A 165 8.63 -0.66 -12.79
CA PHE A 165 8.36 -2.09 -12.94
C PHE A 165 7.63 -2.32 -14.26
N ARG A 166 8.34 -2.89 -15.23
CA ARG A 166 7.87 -3.20 -16.59
C ARG A 166 7.78 -4.69 -16.81
N ILE A 167 6.66 -5.18 -17.29
CA ILE A 167 6.47 -6.61 -17.58
C ILE A 167 7.53 -7.16 -18.54
N PRO A 168 7.90 -6.47 -19.65
CA PRO A 168 8.99 -6.93 -20.51
C PRO A 168 10.32 -7.10 -19.80
N ASP A 169 10.68 -6.12 -18.95
CA ASP A 169 11.95 -6.13 -18.23
C ASP A 169 11.99 -7.25 -17.17
N VAL A 170 10.85 -7.54 -16.53
CA VAL A 170 10.72 -8.64 -15.56
C VAL A 170 10.84 -10.00 -16.24
N ILE A 171 10.18 -10.21 -17.39
CA ILE A 171 10.34 -11.44 -18.18
C ILE A 171 11.81 -11.66 -18.55
N THR A 172 12.46 -10.64 -19.09
CA THR A 172 13.88 -10.73 -19.46
C THR A 172 14.78 -10.98 -18.25
N SER A 173 14.55 -10.26 -17.14
CA SER A 173 15.32 -10.42 -15.89
C SER A 173 15.11 -11.79 -15.24
N SER A 174 13.98 -12.46 -15.51
CA SER A 174 13.72 -13.84 -15.06
C SER A 174 14.48 -14.90 -15.83
N GLY A 175 15.14 -14.53 -16.94
CA GLY A 175 15.80 -15.43 -17.88
C GLY A 175 14.89 -16.01 -18.97
N GLY A 176 13.66 -15.50 -19.08
CA GLY A 176 12.73 -15.81 -20.16
C GLY A 176 12.87 -14.87 -21.35
N THR A 177 12.33 -15.27 -22.47
CA THR A 177 12.22 -14.45 -23.69
C THR A 177 10.76 -14.04 -23.87
N ILE A 178 10.53 -12.75 -24.15
CA ILE A 178 9.18 -12.26 -24.40
C ILE A 178 8.73 -12.62 -25.82
N ALA A 179 7.50 -13.17 -25.93
CA ALA A 179 6.80 -13.38 -27.19
C ALA A 179 5.47 -12.62 -27.16
N GLU A 180 5.44 -11.48 -27.83
CA GLU A 180 4.28 -10.57 -27.82
C GLU A 180 3.20 -11.05 -28.80
N VAL A 181 1.94 -11.09 -28.36
CA VAL A 181 0.81 -11.50 -29.19
C VAL A 181 -0.24 -10.39 -29.33
N GLY A 182 -0.97 -10.43 -30.44
CA GLY A 182 -2.05 -9.48 -30.74
C GLY A 182 -1.57 -8.05 -30.98
N THR A 183 -2.42 -7.09 -30.66
CA THR A 183 -2.17 -5.64 -30.79
C THR A 183 -2.42 -4.93 -29.47
N THR A 184 -2.16 -3.62 -29.39
CA THR A 184 -2.33 -2.83 -28.18
C THR A 184 -3.74 -2.91 -27.59
N ASN A 185 -4.78 -2.93 -28.43
CA ASN A 185 -6.17 -2.86 -27.99
C ASN A 185 -6.96 -4.15 -28.25
N LYS A 186 -6.46 -5.05 -29.10
CA LYS A 186 -7.12 -6.31 -29.41
C LYS A 186 -6.14 -7.47 -29.45
N THR A 187 -6.50 -8.52 -28.73
CA THR A 187 -5.82 -9.80 -28.79
C THR A 187 -6.87 -10.89 -28.85
N HIS A 188 -6.79 -11.76 -29.86
CA HIS A 188 -7.68 -12.88 -30.05
C HIS A 188 -7.00 -14.18 -29.61
N LEU A 189 -7.78 -15.23 -29.31
CA LEU A 189 -7.24 -16.55 -28.96
C LEU A 189 -6.32 -17.07 -30.08
N THR A 190 -6.71 -16.84 -31.35
CA THR A 190 -5.93 -17.23 -32.52
C THR A 190 -4.56 -16.55 -32.62
N ASP A 191 -4.33 -15.43 -31.94
CA ASP A 191 -3.01 -14.78 -31.89
C ASP A 191 -2.06 -15.59 -31.00
N TYR A 192 -2.57 -16.13 -29.87
CA TYR A 192 -1.83 -17.05 -29.02
C TYR A 192 -1.57 -18.38 -29.72
N GLU A 193 -2.59 -18.98 -30.38
CA GLU A 193 -2.46 -20.23 -31.12
C GLU A 193 -1.33 -20.17 -32.18
N LYS A 194 -1.26 -19.08 -32.94
CA LYS A 194 -0.25 -18.87 -33.97
C LYS A 194 1.17 -18.61 -33.44
N ALA A 195 1.26 -18.08 -32.21
CA ALA A 195 2.52 -17.75 -31.56
C ALA A 195 3.14 -18.93 -30.78
N LEU A 196 2.39 -20.02 -30.58
CA LEU A 196 2.89 -21.21 -29.91
C LEU A 196 4.02 -21.85 -30.72
N THR A 197 5.16 -22.12 -30.06
CA THR A 197 6.32 -22.83 -30.59
C THR A 197 6.78 -23.91 -29.61
N GLU A 198 7.74 -24.73 -30.01
CA GLU A 198 8.39 -25.71 -29.10
C GLU A 198 9.19 -25.01 -27.99
N GLU A 199 9.53 -23.75 -28.13
CA GLU A 199 10.25 -22.93 -27.15
C GLU A 199 9.31 -22.25 -26.17
N THR A 200 7.99 -22.29 -26.38
CA THR A 200 7.02 -21.67 -25.48
C THR A 200 7.02 -22.35 -24.11
N GLY A 201 7.22 -21.58 -23.03
CA GLY A 201 7.27 -22.06 -21.64
C GLY A 201 6.05 -21.73 -20.81
N ALA A 202 5.31 -20.65 -21.15
CA ALA A 202 4.11 -20.24 -20.43
C ALA A 202 3.25 -19.25 -21.23
N ILE A 203 1.97 -19.14 -20.84
CA ILE A 203 1.12 -18.01 -21.19
C ILE A 203 1.01 -17.12 -19.94
N LEU A 204 1.35 -15.85 -20.07
CA LEU A 204 1.24 -14.85 -19.00
C LEU A 204 0.07 -13.90 -19.30
N LYS A 205 -0.89 -13.86 -18.39
CA LYS A 205 -1.97 -12.89 -18.35
C LYS A 205 -1.65 -11.83 -17.31
N VAL A 206 -1.70 -10.56 -17.68
CA VAL A 206 -1.48 -9.45 -16.76
C VAL A 206 -2.76 -8.63 -16.65
N HIS A 207 -3.28 -8.52 -15.42
CA HIS A 207 -4.49 -7.73 -15.20
C HIS A 207 -4.18 -6.24 -15.23
N THR A 208 -4.96 -5.48 -16.04
CA THR A 208 -4.77 -4.03 -16.23
C THR A 208 -5.42 -3.22 -15.10
N SER A 209 -5.00 -3.48 -13.85
CA SER A 209 -5.60 -2.87 -12.65
C SER A 209 -5.34 -1.37 -12.51
N ASN A 210 -4.28 -0.85 -13.12
CA ASN A 210 -3.80 0.54 -12.97
C ASN A 210 -4.07 1.45 -14.18
N TYR A 211 -4.56 0.92 -15.27
CA TYR A 211 -4.99 1.69 -16.46
C TYR A 211 -6.13 0.98 -17.16
N ARG A 212 -6.75 1.67 -18.10
CA ARG A 212 -7.84 1.12 -18.91
C ARG A 212 -7.68 1.54 -20.38
N ILE A 213 -7.85 0.58 -21.28
CA ILE A 213 -7.98 0.87 -22.71
C ILE A 213 -9.47 0.97 -23.03
N VAL A 214 -9.91 2.13 -23.50
CA VAL A 214 -11.33 2.41 -23.80
C VAL A 214 -11.54 2.49 -25.30
N GLY A 215 -12.60 1.87 -25.80
CA GLY A 215 -12.99 1.87 -27.23
C GLY A 215 -13.08 0.47 -27.80
N PHE A 216 -12.54 0.27 -28.99
CA PHE A 216 -12.56 -1.03 -29.69
C PHE A 216 -11.53 -1.99 -29.10
N THR A 217 -11.86 -2.59 -27.96
CA THR A 217 -10.97 -3.53 -27.24
C THR A 217 -11.52 -4.95 -27.31
N GLU A 218 -10.60 -5.93 -27.32
CA GLU A 218 -10.94 -7.35 -27.24
C GLU A 218 -9.81 -8.12 -26.55
N THR A 219 -10.18 -9.07 -25.71
CA THR A 219 -9.24 -9.96 -25.03
C THR A 219 -9.88 -11.35 -24.90
N PRO A 220 -9.14 -12.45 -25.07
CA PRO A 220 -9.66 -13.79 -24.92
C PRO A 220 -10.21 -14.02 -23.50
N ALA A 221 -11.25 -14.85 -23.40
CA ALA A 221 -11.70 -15.32 -22.09
C ALA A 221 -10.57 -16.13 -21.41
N LEU A 222 -10.49 -16.02 -20.10
CA LEU A 222 -9.44 -16.70 -19.33
C LEU A 222 -9.58 -18.22 -19.44
N THR A 223 -10.82 -18.73 -19.51
CA THR A 223 -11.13 -20.16 -19.74
C THR A 223 -10.55 -20.66 -21.06
N ASP A 224 -10.70 -19.88 -22.15
CA ASP A 224 -10.20 -20.29 -23.47
C ASP A 224 -8.67 -20.33 -23.48
N LEU A 225 -8.02 -19.35 -22.79
CA LEU A 225 -6.57 -19.35 -22.62
C LEU A 225 -6.09 -20.52 -21.77
N ALA A 226 -6.86 -20.92 -20.74
CA ALA A 226 -6.54 -22.07 -19.92
C ALA A 226 -6.63 -23.36 -20.73
N GLU A 227 -7.68 -23.54 -21.53
CA GLU A 227 -7.83 -24.70 -22.43
C GLU A 227 -6.68 -24.77 -23.44
N LEU A 228 -6.31 -23.65 -24.04
CA LEU A 228 -5.19 -23.58 -24.99
C LEU A 228 -3.86 -23.92 -24.31
N ALA A 229 -3.59 -23.36 -23.14
CA ALA A 229 -2.35 -23.62 -22.38
C ALA A 229 -2.24 -25.10 -22.01
N HIS A 230 -3.30 -25.68 -21.44
CA HIS A 230 -3.33 -27.09 -21.00
C HIS A 230 -3.22 -28.07 -22.17
N ALA A 231 -3.85 -27.76 -23.32
CA ALA A 231 -3.72 -28.59 -24.52
C ALA A 231 -2.28 -28.68 -25.03
N ASN A 232 -1.44 -27.67 -24.69
CA ASN A 232 -0.01 -27.62 -25.04
C ASN A 232 0.93 -27.92 -23.86
N ASN A 233 0.41 -28.41 -22.72
CA ASN A 233 1.15 -28.68 -21.49
C ASN A 233 1.88 -27.47 -20.91
N LEU A 234 1.34 -26.27 -21.10
CA LEU A 234 1.90 -25.00 -20.63
C LEU A 234 1.13 -24.51 -19.39
N PRO A 235 1.82 -23.85 -18.43
CA PRO A 235 1.13 -23.16 -17.36
C PRO A 235 0.49 -21.85 -17.86
N LEU A 236 -0.74 -21.57 -17.40
CA LEU A 236 -1.36 -20.25 -17.48
C LEU A 236 -1.08 -19.51 -16.19
N ILE A 237 -0.30 -18.45 -16.28
CA ILE A 237 0.09 -17.58 -15.16
C ILE A 237 -0.76 -16.31 -15.23
N ASN A 238 -1.35 -15.89 -14.11
CA ASN A 238 -2.08 -14.62 -14.03
C ASN A 238 -1.48 -13.71 -12.96
N ASP A 239 -0.93 -12.56 -13.38
CA ASP A 239 -0.61 -11.46 -12.47
C ASP A 239 -1.86 -10.60 -12.26
N LEU A 240 -2.62 -10.91 -11.20
CA LEU A 240 -3.86 -10.21 -10.86
C LEU A 240 -3.60 -8.84 -10.21
N GLY A 241 -2.54 -8.71 -9.48
CA GLY A 241 -2.06 -7.48 -8.88
C GLY A 241 -2.89 -6.91 -7.73
N SER A 242 -4.21 -6.76 -7.87
CA SER A 242 -5.09 -6.10 -6.90
C SER A 242 -5.34 -6.88 -5.61
N GLY A 243 -5.40 -8.21 -5.68
CA GLY A 243 -5.58 -9.09 -4.52
C GLY A 243 -7.01 -9.10 -3.96
N LEU A 244 -8.00 -8.96 -4.83
CA LEU A 244 -9.40 -8.97 -4.42
C LEU A 244 -9.83 -10.39 -4.01
N LEU A 245 -10.35 -10.52 -2.78
CA LEU A 245 -10.88 -11.77 -2.25
C LEU A 245 -12.41 -11.80 -2.15
N LEU A 246 -13.07 -10.64 -2.17
CA LEU A 246 -14.52 -10.48 -2.07
C LEU A 246 -15.05 -9.74 -3.30
N ASP A 247 -16.26 -10.08 -3.73
CA ASP A 247 -16.96 -9.31 -4.77
C ASP A 247 -17.36 -7.93 -4.25
N MET A 248 -16.84 -6.88 -4.89
CA MET A 248 -17.10 -5.50 -4.49
C MET A 248 -18.27 -4.84 -5.23
N ARG A 249 -18.97 -5.56 -6.12
CA ARG A 249 -20.18 -5.04 -6.81
C ARG A 249 -21.31 -4.64 -5.87
N PRO A 250 -21.56 -5.32 -4.73
CA PRO A 250 -22.55 -4.88 -3.74
C PRO A 250 -22.26 -3.49 -3.13
N PHE A 251 -20.99 -3.02 -3.21
CA PHE A 251 -20.57 -1.68 -2.76
C PHE A 251 -20.54 -0.66 -3.90
N GLY A 252 -21.17 -0.96 -5.03
CA GLY A 252 -21.26 -0.06 -6.20
C GLY A 252 -20.01 0.00 -7.06
N LEU A 253 -19.02 -0.89 -6.83
CA LEU A 253 -17.82 -0.94 -7.65
C LEU A 253 -18.05 -1.76 -8.93
N PRO A 254 -17.34 -1.44 -10.04
CA PRO A 254 -17.33 -2.29 -11.22
C PRO A 254 -16.85 -3.71 -10.91
N TYR A 255 -17.21 -4.66 -11.76
CA TYR A 255 -16.66 -6.00 -11.65
C TYR A 255 -15.13 -6.01 -11.81
N GLU A 256 -14.47 -6.66 -10.89
CA GLU A 256 -13.06 -7.04 -10.94
C GLU A 256 -12.95 -8.49 -10.45
N PRO A 257 -12.20 -9.37 -11.13
CA PRO A 257 -12.16 -10.78 -10.77
C PRO A 257 -11.51 -10.98 -9.41
N THR A 258 -12.07 -11.85 -8.60
CA THR A 258 -11.44 -12.33 -7.37
C THR A 258 -10.37 -13.37 -7.65
N VAL A 259 -9.44 -13.57 -6.71
CA VAL A 259 -8.41 -14.62 -6.82
C VAL A 259 -9.03 -16.00 -7.04
N LYS A 260 -10.13 -16.27 -6.34
CA LYS A 260 -10.85 -17.56 -6.47
C LYS A 260 -11.42 -17.73 -7.87
N GLU A 261 -12.11 -16.72 -8.42
CA GLU A 261 -12.68 -16.79 -9.76
C GLU A 261 -11.63 -17.02 -10.84
N VAL A 262 -10.45 -16.40 -10.71
CA VAL A 262 -9.33 -16.60 -11.64
C VAL A 262 -8.80 -18.03 -11.61
N LEU A 263 -8.68 -18.63 -10.42
CA LEU A 263 -8.30 -20.03 -10.28
C LEU A 263 -9.38 -20.98 -10.81
N ASP A 264 -10.65 -20.71 -10.53
CA ASP A 264 -11.79 -21.52 -11.01
C ASP A 264 -11.90 -21.45 -12.54
N GLN A 265 -11.42 -20.40 -13.20
CA GLN A 265 -11.33 -20.27 -14.66
C GLN A 265 -10.13 -21.01 -15.27
N GLY A 266 -9.36 -21.72 -14.48
CA GLY A 266 -8.31 -22.63 -14.94
C GLY A 266 -6.89 -22.06 -14.91
N CYS A 267 -6.63 -20.90 -14.29
CA CYS A 267 -5.27 -20.42 -14.09
C CYS A 267 -4.49 -21.37 -13.17
N ASP A 268 -3.26 -21.68 -13.56
CA ASP A 268 -2.39 -22.57 -12.82
C ASP A 268 -1.65 -21.88 -11.69
N VAL A 269 -1.30 -20.61 -11.91
CA VAL A 269 -0.59 -19.77 -10.94
C VAL A 269 -1.18 -18.35 -10.99
N VAL A 270 -1.53 -17.82 -9.82
CA VAL A 270 -2.03 -16.44 -9.66
C VAL A 270 -1.13 -15.70 -8.68
N THR A 271 -0.73 -14.47 -9.02
CA THR A 271 0.05 -13.59 -8.15
C THR A 271 -0.73 -12.32 -7.81
N PHE A 272 -0.60 -11.83 -6.58
CA PHE A 272 -1.28 -10.61 -6.14
C PHE A 272 -0.62 -9.96 -4.92
N SER A 273 -0.98 -8.69 -4.68
CA SER A 273 -0.43 -7.87 -3.58
C SER A 273 -1.25 -8.01 -2.30
N GLY A 274 -0.57 -8.05 -1.15
CA GLY A 274 -1.23 -8.05 0.15
C GLY A 274 -1.71 -6.67 0.60
N ASP A 275 -1.04 -5.59 0.18
CA ASP A 275 -1.21 -4.21 0.66
C ASP A 275 -2.10 -3.33 -0.23
N LYS A 276 -2.91 -3.95 -1.08
CA LYS A 276 -3.91 -3.28 -1.91
C LYS A 276 -5.33 -3.62 -1.43
N LEU A 277 -6.19 -4.16 -2.31
CA LEU A 277 -7.59 -4.46 -1.98
C LEU A 277 -7.74 -5.54 -0.89
N LEU A 278 -6.77 -6.44 -0.75
CA LEU A 278 -6.72 -7.37 0.38
C LEU A 278 -6.67 -6.64 1.74
N GLY A 279 -6.14 -5.42 1.81
CA GLY A 279 -6.10 -4.66 3.06
C GLY A 279 -5.13 -5.20 4.12
N GLY A 280 -4.10 -5.93 3.70
CA GLY A 280 -3.07 -6.52 4.56
C GLY A 280 -1.73 -5.79 4.47
N PRO A 281 -0.65 -6.42 4.97
CA PRO A 281 0.70 -5.90 4.84
C PRO A 281 1.23 -6.05 3.42
N GLN A 282 2.30 -5.32 3.09
CA GLN A 282 3.00 -5.51 1.83
C GLN A 282 3.51 -6.95 1.72
N ALA A 283 3.00 -7.67 0.75
CA ALA A 283 3.41 -9.03 0.42
C ALA A 283 3.10 -9.33 -1.04
N GLY A 284 3.84 -10.26 -1.64
CA GLY A 284 3.50 -10.91 -2.89
C GLY A 284 3.00 -12.31 -2.59
N ILE A 285 1.75 -12.58 -2.90
CA ILE A 285 1.11 -13.87 -2.63
C ILE A 285 1.02 -14.62 -3.95
N ILE A 286 1.48 -15.86 -3.96
CA ILE A 286 1.48 -16.76 -5.10
C ILE A 286 0.62 -17.97 -4.72
N VAL A 287 -0.43 -18.20 -5.45
CA VAL A 287 -1.36 -19.35 -5.23
C VAL A 287 -1.51 -20.14 -6.51
N GLY A 288 -1.79 -21.44 -6.41
CA GLY A 288 -2.03 -22.25 -7.59
C GLY A 288 -1.77 -23.73 -7.38
N LYS A 289 -1.46 -24.42 -8.48
CA LYS A 289 -1.16 -25.85 -8.48
C LYS A 289 0.13 -26.16 -7.73
N ARG A 290 0.09 -27.21 -6.92
CA ARG A 290 1.21 -27.60 -6.06
C ARG A 290 2.49 -27.87 -6.84
N GLU A 291 2.43 -28.48 -8.01
CA GLU A 291 3.60 -28.78 -8.82
C GLU A 291 4.42 -27.53 -9.20
N TYR A 292 3.77 -26.41 -9.50
CA TYR A 292 4.42 -25.13 -9.82
C TYR A 292 4.96 -24.45 -8.56
N ILE A 293 4.18 -24.45 -7.49
CA ILE A 293 4.61 -23.88 -6.19
C ILE A 293 5.86 -24.63 -5.67
N GLU A 294 5.92 -25.95 -5.80
CA GLU A 294 7.10 -26.75 -5.38
C GLU A 294 8.36 -26.42 -6.22
N LYS A 295 8.22 -26.07 -7.50
CA LYS A 295 9.36 -25.60 -8.30
C LYS A 295 9.90 -24.27 -7.77
N MET A 296 9.01 -23.33 -7.41
CA MET A 296 9.36 -22.03 -6.83
C MET A 296 10.04 -22.20 -5.45
N LYS A 297 9.56 -23.10 -4.61
CA LYS A 297 10.17 -23.40 -3.29
C LYS A 297 11.63 -23.88 -3.41
N LYS A 298 12.02 -24.49 -4.55
CA LYS A 298 13.37 -24.95 -4.84
C LYS A 298 14.26 -23.88 -5.47
N ASN A 299 13.69 -22.76 -5.95
CA ASN A 299 14.45 -21.68 -6.58
C ASN A 299 15.28 -20.93 -5.53
N GLN A 300 16.58 -20.75 -5.79
CA GLN A 300 17.51 -20.05 -4.88
C GLN A 300 17.11 -18.58 -4.65
N LEU A 301 16.44 -17.96 -5.63
CA LEU A 301 15.94 -16.58 -5.53
C LEU A 301 14.97 -16.42 -4.35
N LEU A 302 14.20 -17.46 -4.01
CA LEU A 302 13.30 -17.44 -2.86
C LEU A 302 14.00 -17.07 -1.54
N ARG A 303 15.31 -17.40 -1.42
CA ARG A 303 16.06 -17.05 -0.21
C ARG A 303 16.24 -15.55 -0.05
N ALA A 304 16.41 -14.83 -1.16
CA ALA A 304 16.50 -13.36 -1.18
C ALA A 304 15.14 -12.68 -1.05
N LEU A 305 14.08 -13.28 -1.59
CA LEU A 305 12.72 -12.74 -1.62
C LEU A 305 11.88 -13.16 -0.41
N ARG A 306 12.46 -13.89 0.53
CA ARG A 306 11.77 -14.54 1.65
C ARG A 306 11.07 -13.53 2.56
N ILE A 307 9.77 -13.75 2.79
CA ILE A 307 8.97 -12.96 3.73
C ILE A 307 9.53 -13.03 5.16
N ASP A 308 9.48 -11.94 5.88
CA ASP A 308 9.88 -11.84 7.28
C ASP A 308 8.75 -12.27 8.24
N LYS A 309 9.08 -12.36 9.53
CA LYS A 309 8.16 -12.81 10.59
C LYS A 309 7.00 -11.85 10.81
N MET A 310 7.26 -10.54 10.79
CA MET A 310 6.24 -9.53 11.10
C MET A 310 5.20 -9.48 9.98
N THR A 311 5.66 -9.42 8.74
CA THR A 311 4.79 -9.40 7.57
C THR A 311 3.97 -10.69 7.46
N LEU A 312 4.58 -11.85 7.73
CA LEU A 312 3.87 -13.13 7.73
C LEU A 312 2.75 -13.16 8.77
N SER A 313 3.04 -12.75 9.99
CA SER A 313 2.08 -12.70 11.10
C SER A 313 0.93 -11.73 10.81
N ALA A 314 1.23 -10.56 10.27
CA ALA A 314 0.21 -9.59 9.87
C ALA A 314 -0.68 -10.13 8.74
N LEU A 315 -0.09 -10.83 7.76
CA LEU A 315 -0.82 -11.42 6.66
C LEU A 315 -1.74 -12.55 7.14
N GLU A 316 -1.26 -13.43 8.01
CA GLU A 316 -2.06 -14.50 8.61
C GLU A 316 -3.28 -13.95 9.34
N ALA A 317 -3.07 -12.94 10.20
CA ALA A 317 -4.15 -12.30 10.94
C ALA A 317 -5.15 -11.58 10.01
N THR A 318 -4.68 -10.94 8.95
CA THR A 318 -5.55 -10.30 7.95
C THR A 318 -6.39 -11.33 7.20
N LEU A 319 -5.77 -12.41 6.71
CA LEU A 319 -6.48 -13.47 6.00
C LEU A 319 -7.50 -14.19 6.89
N ALA A 320 -7.23 -14.29 8.20
CA ALA A 320 -8.16 -14.89 9.15
C ALA A 320 -9.50 -14.13 9.22
N LEU A 321 -9.50 -12.81 9.03
CA LEU A 321 -10.71 -12.00 8.96
C LEU A 321 -11.60 -12.38 7.78
N TYR A 322 -11.00 -12.78 6.66
CA TYR A 322 -11.74 -13.16 5.45
C TYR A 322 -12.42 -14.53 5.52
N LEU A 323 -12.21 -15.30 6.59
CA LEU A 323 -12.96 -16.56 6.81
C LEU A 323 -14.44 -16.28 7.11
N ASP A 324 -14.78 -15.09 7.55
CA ASP A 324 -16.13 -14.55 7.66
C ASP A 324 -16.19 -13.21 6.89
N GLU A 325 -17.01 -13.16 5.84
CA GLU A 325 -17.16 -11.98 5.00
C GLU A 325 -17.60 -10.74 5.79
N LYS A 326 -18.51 -10.91 6.75
CA LYS A 326 -18.98 -9.81 7.60
C LYS A 326 -17.85 -9.30 8.49
N GLU A 327 -17.06 -10.19 9.07
CA GLU A 327 -15.91 -9.81 9.88
C GLU A 327 -14.87 -9.07 9.03
N ALA A 328 -14.60 -9.51 7.81
CA ALA A 328 -13.69 -8.83 6.89
C ALA A 328 -14.15 -7.40 6.60
N LEU A 329 -15.42 -7.21 6.23
CA LEU A 329 -16.00 -5.90 5.92
C LEU A 329 -16.00 -4.96 7.12
N GLN A 330 -16.15 -5.48 8.34
CA GLN A 330 -16.18 -4.71 9.58
C GLN A 330 -14.81 -4.44 10.19
N SER A 331 -13.77 -5.21 9.84
CA SER A 331 -12.50 -5.16 10.54
C SER A 331 -11.31 -4.79 9.65
N VAL A 332 -11.39 -4.98 8.33
CA VAL A 332 -10.32 -4.59 7.40
C VAL A 332 -10.47 -3.12 7.03
N PRO A 333 -9.55 -2.21 7.46
CA PRO A 333 -9.73 -0.77 7.28
C PRO A 333 -9.93 -0.34 5.82
N THR A 334 -9.25 -1.00 4.88
CA THR A 334 -9.42 -0.73 3.44
C THR A 334 -10.86 -0.99 2.99
N LEU A 335 -11.43 -2.13 3.39
CA LEU A 335 -12.82 -2.48 3.05
C LEU A 335 -13.81 -1.55 3.75
N GLN A 336 -13.57 -1.21 5.03
CA GLN A 336 -14.40 -0.24 5.75
C GLN A 336 -14.44 1.11 5.03
N MET A 337 -13.28 1.67 4.68
CA MET A 337 -13.19 2.95 3.96
C MET A 337 -13.88 2.91 2.59
N ILE A 338 -13.74 1.81 1.85
CA ILE A 338 -14.42 1.64 0.56
C ILE A 338 -15.93 1.55 0.77
N GLY A 339 -16.37 0.79 1.76
CA GLY A 339 -17.78 0.53 2.06
C GLY A 339 -18.55 1.69 2.74
N LEU A 340 -17.86 2.77 3.17
CA LEU A 340 -18.54 3.93 3.75
C LEU A 340 -19.56 4.51 2.76
N SER A 341 -20.78 4.71 3.22
CA SER A 341 -21.82 5.39 2.47
C SER A 341 -21.56 6.90 2.39
N GLU A 342 -22.24 7.57 1.47
CA GLU A 342 -22.21 9.04 1.39
C GLU A 342 -22.74 9.67 2.68
N GLU A 343 -23.76 9.07 3.29
CA GLU A 343 -24.35 9.53 4.55
C GLU A 343 -23.39 9.41 5.73
N ASP A 344 -22.63 8.32 5.81
CA ASP A 344 -21.59 8.16 6.84
C ASP A 344 -20.51 9.25 6.70
N CYS A 345 -20.08 9.55 5.48
CA CYS A 345 -19.10 10.61 5.23
C CYS A 345 -19.66 11.98 5.61
N LEU A 346 -20.94 12.25 5.32
CA LEU A 346 -21.63 13.50 5.73
C LEU A 346 -21.72 13.60 7.26
N GLY A 347 -22.08 12.54 7.95
CA GLY A 347 -22.14 12.50 9.40
C GLY A 347 -20.79 12.85 10.04
N LYS A 348 -19.71 12.21 9.58
CA LYS A 348 -18.34 12.52 10.01
C LYS A 348 -17.94 13.95 9.68
N ALA A 349 -18.31 14.48 8.51
CA ALA A 349 -18.02 15.85 8.12
C ALA A 349 -18.73 16.87 9.03
N ALA A 350 -19.99 16.62 9.39
CA ALA A 350 -20.75 17.46 10.30
C ALA A 350 -20.12 17.50 11.70
N GLU A 351 -19.68 16.36 12.21
CA GLU A 351 -19.04 16.26 13.53
C GLU A 351 -17.70 17.02 13.54
N LEU A 352 -16.81 16.78 12.58
CA LEU A 352 -15.52 17.49 12.50
C LEU A 352 -15.74 18.99 12.30
N ALA A 353 -16.64 19.40 11.40
CA ALA A 353 -16.93 20.81 11.16
C ALA A 353 -17.45 21.50 12.43
N ALA A 354 -18.34 20.88 13.20
CA ALA A 354 -18.82 21.43 14.47
C ALA A 354 -17.70 21.62 15.50
N MET A 355 -16.74 20.71 15.57
CA MET A 355 -15.56 20.85 16.43
C MET A 355 -14.64 22.01 16.01
N LEU A 356 -14.56 22.30 14.71
CA LEU A 356 -13.67 23.34 14.16
C LEU A 356 -14.32 24.72 14.10
N GLN A 357 -15.64 24.85 14.09
CA GLN A 357 -16.40 26.11 14.03
C GLN A 357 -15.97 27.18 15.07
N PRO A 358 -15.56 26.84 16.31
CA PRO A 358 -15.12 27.84 17.27
C PRO A 358 -13.82 28.55 16.96
N LEU A 359 -13.05 28.09 15.94
CA LEU A 359 -11.77 28.70 15.56
C LEU A 359 -12.01 29.99 14.75
N ALA A 360 -11.81 31.14 15.37
CA ALA A 360 -12.24 32.45 14.87
C ALA A 360 -11.66 32.88 13.51
N GLU A 361 -10.44 32.40 13.16
CA GLU A 361 -9.74 32.79 11.93
C GLU A 361 -9.86 31.73 10.82
N LEU A 362 -10.66 30.68 11.07
CA LEU A 362 -10.84 29.56 10.16
C LEU A 362 -12.28 29.54 9.61
N SER A 363 -12.42 29.61 8.31
CA SER A 363 -13.69 29.34 7.64
C SER A 363 -13.81 27.83 7.39
N VAL A 364 -14.89 27.23 7.89
CA VAL A 364 -15.16 25.79 7.81
C VAL A 364 -16.45 25.58 7.03
N LYS A 365 -16.41 24.80 5.96
CA LYS A 365 -17.57 24.40 5.15
C LYS A 365 -17.56 22.92 4.92
N ILE A 366 -18.74 22.36 4.65
CA ILE A 366 -18.90 20.97 4.24
C ILE A 366 -19.27 20.97 2.77
N GLU A 367 -18.50 20.24 1.96
CA GLU A 367 -18.78 20.13 0.52
C GLU A 367 -18.83 18.65 0.10
N LYS A 368 -19.77 18.35 -0.82
CA LYS A 368 -19.79 17.06 -1.51
C LYS A 368 -18.61 16.97 -2.46
N ASP A 369 -17.91 15.85 -2.45
CA ASP A 369 -16.75 15.61 -3.30
C ASP A 369 -16.65 14.12 -3.66
N THR A 370 -15.51 13.70 -4.20
CA THR A 370 -15.23 12.31 -4.54
C THR A 370 -13.88 11.87 -4.01
N SER A 371 -13.86 10.67 -3.42
CA SER A 371 -12.65 9.96 -2.99
C SER A 371 -12.18 8.99 -4.07
N LYS A 372 -10.94 8.53 -3.95
CA LYS A 372 -10.34 7.53 -4.85
C LYS A 372 -9.93 6.29 -4.07
N ILE A 373 -10.01 5.11 -4.70
CA ILE A 373 -9.46 3.89 -4.11
C ILE A 373 -7.93 3.98 -4.14
N GLY A 374 -7.33 4.25 -5.27
CA GLY A 374 -5.88 4.42 -5.40
C GLY A 374 -5.10 3.11 -5.51
N GLY A 375 -3.78 3.18 -5.42
CA GLY A 375 -2.90 2.01 -5.43
C GLY A 375 -2.90 1.19 -6.73
N GLY A 376 -3.44 1.74 -7.82
CA GLY A 376 -3.60 0.99 -9.07
C GLY A 376 -4.75 0.00 -9.04
N SER A 377 -5.79 0.27 -8.24
CA SER A 377 -7.04 -0.49 -8.20
C SER A 377 -8.20 0.44 -8.53
N TYR A 378 -9.12 0.00 -9.39
CA TYR A 378 -10.27 0.78 -9.84
C TYR A 378 -9.91 2.23 -10.28
N PRO A 379 -9.01 2.42 -11.26
CA PRO A 379 -8.35 3.71 -11.51
C PRO A 379 -9.30 4.84 -11.90
N GLU A 380 -10.44 4.53 -12.51
CA GLU A 380 -11.43 5.52 -12.97
C GLU A 380 -12.65 5.64 -12.03
N HIS A 381 -12.74 4.76 -11.02
CA HIS A 381 -13.91 4.77 -10.14
C HIS A 381 -13.73 5.76 -8.99
N LEU A 382 -14.73 6.64 -8.87
CA LEU A 382 -14.79 7.65 -7.81
C LEU A 382 -15.86 7.26 -6.80
N LEU A 383 -15.53 7.35 -5.51
CA LEU A 383 -16.44 7.07 -4.41
C LEU A 383 -17.07 8.39 -3.93
N PRO A 384 -18.41 8.52 -3.89
CA PRO A 384 -19.06 9.70 -3.34
C PRO A 384 -18.62 9.94 -1.89
N THR A 385 -18.25 11.18 -1.54
CA THR A 385 -17.78 11.54 -0.20
C THR A 385 -18.21 12.95 0.17
N TYR A 386 -17.94 13.32 1.43
CA TYR A 386 -17.96 14.70 1.91
C TYR A 386 -16.60 15.10 2.47
N ALA A 387 -16.21 16.32 2.21
CA ALA A 387 -15.00 16.92 2.74
C ALA A 387 -15.33 18.10 3.65
N VAL A 388 -14.54 18.26 4.70
CA VAL A 388 -14.46 19.52 5.45
C VAL A 388 -13.46 20.41 4.74
N VAL A 389 -13.94 21.58 4.29
CA VAL A 389 -13.18 22.55 3.49
C VAL A 389 -12.74 23.70 4.40
N LEU A 390 -11.44 23.92 4.44
CA LEU A 390 -10.81 24.91 5.30
C LEU A 390 -10.23 26.05 4.47
N SER A 391 -10.56 27.30 4.84
CA SER A 391 -9.92 28.50 4.32
C SER A 391 -9.71 29.53 5.42
N SER A 392 -8.79 30.48 5.22
CA SER A 392 -8.46 31.51 6.19
C SER A 392 -8.08 32.80 5.48
N GLU A 393 -8.39 33.96 6.07
CA GLU A 393 -7.87 35.24 5.61
C GLU A 393 -6.40 35.47 6.00
N ARG A 394 -5.92 34.76 7.04
CA ARG A 394 -4.55 34.87 7.56
C ARG A 394 -3.53 34.10 6.72
N PHE A 395 -3.94 32.96 6.15
CA PHE A 395 -3.05 32.03 5.43
C PHE A 395 -3.64 31.68 4.06
N THR A 396 -2.81 31.68 3.01
CA THR A 396 -3.19 31.06 1.74
C THR A 396 -3.34 29.54 1.90
N ALA A 397 -4.01 28.89 0.96
CA ALA A 397 -4.21 27.44 0.99
C ALA A 397 -2.89 26.68 1.07
N ASP A 398 -1.86 27.10 0.33
CA ASP A 398 -0.53 26.48 0.34
C ASP A 398 0.17 26.62 1.69
N ILE A 399 0.12 27.82 2.30
CA ILE A 399 0.72 28.05 3.63
C ILE A 399 -0.01 27.24 4.71
N LEU A 400 -1.35 27.19 4.66
CA LEU A 400 -2.11 26.40 5.61
C LEU A 400 -1.81 24.89 5.43
N GLN A 401 -1.73 24.39 4.19
CA GLN A 401 -1.32 23.03 3.91
C GLN A 401 0.08 22.71 4.44
N GLU A 402 1.01 23.63 4.24
CA GLU A 402 2.38 23.50 4.76
C GLU A 402 2.39 23.39 6.28
N LYS A 403 1.67 24.29 6.97
CA LYS A 403 1.54 24.28 8.44
C LYS A 403 0.92 22.97 8.95
N LEU A 404 -0.16 22.49 8.32
CA LEU A 404 -0.79 21.21 8.63
C LEU A 404 0.18 20.03 8.45
N ARG A 405 1.00 20.04 7.40
CA ARG A 405 2.01 19.02 7.14
C ARG A 405 3.14 19.03 8.17
N PHE A 406 3.45 20.18 8.78
CA PHE A 406 4.45 20.33 9.83
C PHE A 406 3.90 20.25 11.25
N SER A 407 2.61 19.97 11.44
CA SER A 407 2.03 19.73 12.75
C SER A 407 2.68 18.55 13.49
N ALA A 408 2.49 18.47 14.78
CA ALA A 408 3.01 17.39 15.62
C ALA A 408 2.66 16.01 15.08
N THR A 409 1.41 15.80 14.63
CA THR A 409 1.00 14.72 13.73
C THR A 409 0.69 15.35 12.38
N PRO A 410 1.50 15.12 11.33
CA PRO A 410 1.27 15.72 10.01
C PRO A 410 -0.11 15.40 9.45
N ILE A 411 -0.79 16.42 8.93
CA ILE A 411 -2.10 16.28 8.30
C ILE A 411 -1.92 16.57 6.80
N ILE A 412 -2.23 15.60 5.97
CA ILE A 412 -2.08 15.68 4.52
C ILE A 412 -3.43 15.99 3.89
N THR A 413 -3.54 17.16 3.25
CA THR A 413 -4.76 17.67 2.63
C THR A 413 -4.66 17.72 1.11
N ARG A 414 -5.79 17.93 0.43
CA ARG A 414 -5.84 18.32 -0.98
C ARG A 414 -6.12 19.81 -1.08
N ILE A 415 -5.50 20.51 -2.04
CA ILE A 415 -5.88 21.87 -2.39
C ILE A 415 -6.78 21.83 -3.63
N LYS A 416 -7.93 22.50 -3.54
CA LYS A 416 -8.88 22.71 -4.63
C LYS A 416 -9.59 24.05 -4.41
N ASN A 417 -9.73 24.85 -5.44
CA ASN A 417 -10.37 26.18 -5.37
C ASN A 417 -9.79 27.06 -4.23
N ASP A 418 -8.47 27.11 -4.09
CA ASP A 418 -7.74 27.85 -3.05
C ASP A 418 -8.15 27.51 -1.61
N CYS A 419 -8.66 26.32 -1.36
CA CYS A 419 -9.03 25.81 -0.05
C CYS A 419 -8.38 24.44 0.24
N ASN A 420 -8.17 24.13 1.51
CA ASN A 420 -7.71 22.82 1.95
C ASN A 420 -8.90 21.89 2.22
N TYR A 421 -8.90 20.73 1.60
CA TYR A 421 -9.93 19.69 1.72
C TYR A 421 -9.45 18.56 2.64
N LEU A 422 -10.23 18.29 3.66
CA LEU A 422 -10.13 17.12 4.54
C LEU A 422 -11.24 16.14 4.16
N ASP A 423 -10.91 15.10 3.43
CA ASP A 423 -11.86 14.08 2.98
C ASP A 423 -12.14 13.07 4.09
N LEU A 424 -13.41 12.95 4.50
CA LEU A 424 -13.80 12.18 5.67
C LEU A 424 -13.85 10.67 5.46
N ARG A 425 -13.69 10.20 4.22
CA ARG A 425 -13.58 8.77 3.94
C ARG A 425 -12.32 8.17 4.56
N THR A 426 -11.22 8.90 4.55
CA THR A 426 -9.90 8.42 4.99
C THR A 426 -9.46 8.93 6.36
N ILE A 427 -10.26 9.74 7.03
CA ILE A 427 -10.02 10.23 8.39
C ILE A 427 -10.92 9.45 9.36
N SER A 428 -10.37 8.87 10.42
CA SER A 428 -11.12 8.21 11.48
C SER A 428 -11.65 9.22 12.52
N LEU A 429 -12.72 8.87 13.25
CA LEU A 429 -13.25 9.71 14.34
C LEU A 429 -12.20 9.97 15.43
N GLU A 430 -11.33 8.99 15.70
CA GLU A 430 -10.25 9.10 16.69
C GLU A 430 -9.20 10.17 16.33
N GLU A 431 -9.14 10.59 15.05
CA GLU A 431 -8.20 11.61 14.57
C GLU A 431 -8.73 13.05 14.71
N PHE A 432 -10.02 13.23 14.97
CA PHE A 432 -10.65 14.55 15.08
C PHE A 432 -10.04 15.44 16.16
N PRO A 433 -9.79 14.95 17.39
CA PRO A 433 -9.12 15.75 18.42
C PRO A 433 -7.73 16.24 17.97
N THR A 434 -6.95 15.38 17.31
CA THR A 434 -5.62 15.74 16.83
C THR A 434 -5.66 16.81 15.72
N ILE A 435 -6.68 16.76 14.86
CA ILE A 435 -6.89 17.79 13.83
C ILE A 435 -7.23 19.13 14.49
N LEU A 436 -8.14 19.12 15.49
CA LEU A 436 -8.52 20.31 16.24
C LEU A 436 -7.29 20.92 16.95
N GLU A 437 -6.54 20.13 17.70
CA GLU A 437 -5.32 20.58 18.40
C GLU A 437 -4.32 21.22 17.44
N SER A 438 -4.05 20.58 16.31
CA SER A 438 -3.13 21.09 15.30
C SER A 438 -3.58 22.43 14.72
N LEU A 439 -4.87 22.61 14.43
CA LEU A 439 -5.41 23.87 13.97
C LEU A 439 -5.40 24.95 15.04
N GLN A 440 -5.69 24.61 16.30
CA GLN A 440 -5.56 25.53 17.43
C GLN A 440 -4.13 26.06 17.58
N GLU A 441 -3.12 25.22 17.39
CA GLU A 441 -1.72 25.65 17.43
C GLU A 441 -1.35 26.55 16.25
N ILE A 442 -1.85 26.27 15.06
CA ILE A 442 -1.58 27.06 13.85
C ILE A 442 -2.17 28.46 13.96
N PHE A 443 -3.31 28.61 14.63
CA PHE A 443 -4.05 29.88 14.74
C PHE A 443 -3.83 30.61 16.09
N LYS A 444 -2.97 30.12 16.97
CA LYS A 444 -2.42 30.89 18.10
C LYS A 444 -1.49 31.99 17.59
#